data_95cd7703144f0e20e0fcfdc306953bf6
#
_entry.id   95cd7703144f0e20e0fcfdc306953bf6
#
_cell.length_a   1.000
_cell.length_b   1.000
_cell.length_c   1.000
_cell.angle_alpha   90.00
_cell.angle_beta   90.00
_cell.angle_gamma   90.00
#
_symmetry.space_group_name_H-M   'P 1'
#
loop_
_entity.id
_entity.type
_entity.pdbx_description
1 polymer ?
#
loop_
_entity_poly.entity_id
_entity_poly.type
_entity_poly.pdbx_seq_one_letter_code
_entity_poly.pdbx_strand_id
1 'polypeptide(L)'
;VKKCTKCGIEKDESEFHKHARRKDGYNNVCKICRKLYDNKEIKREYDKQWYINHKKEKNEYSKEWEIENKEYRRKYKRERRKNNLCIKLRSNVSRAILANLKKEYGSKRGSSILKYLSYSIEELKQHLENQFEDWMSWENYGGNALEERKTWWIDHIIPQSLLPYDSMEHPNFQKCWALENLRPLEKKQNISKG
;
A
#
# COMPACT_ATOMS: atom_id res chain seq x y z
N VAL A 1 47.23 2.22 23.43
CA VAL A 1 46.71 1.02 22.77
C VAL A 1 45.25 0.83 23.13
N LYS A 2 44.39 0.58 22.17
CA LYS A 2 42.95 0.44 22.35
C LYS A 2 42.42 -0.83 21.64
N LYS A 3 41.56 -1.57 22.32
CA LYS A 3 40.93 -2.77 21.76
C LYS A 3 39.74 -2.41 20.85
N CYS A 4 39.79 -2.86 19.62
CA CYS A 4 38.67 -2.68 18.69
C CYS A 4 37.46 -3.59 19.06
N THR A 5 36.28 -3.03 19.24
CA THR A 5 35.07 -3.79 19.62
C THR A 5 34.55 -4.69 18.51
N LYS A 6 35.00 -4.53 17.26
CA LYS A 6 34.56 -5.36 16.11
C LYS A 6 35.51 -6.54 15.86
N CYS A 7 36.81 -6.32 15.76
CA CYS A 7 37.76 -7.41 15.50
C CYS A 7 38.45 -7.97 16.77
N GLY A 8 38.23 -7.36 17.92
CA GLY A 8 38.83 -7.79 19.18
C GLY A 8 40.34 -7.56 19.30
N ILE A 9 40.99 -6.99 18.28
CA ILE A 9 42.44 -6.77 18.24
C ILE A 9 42.80 -5.46 18.92
N GLU A 10 43.82 -5.48 19.73
CA GLU A 10 44.44 -4.27 20.30
C GLU A 10 45.31 -3.57 19.25
N LYS A 11 45.12 -2.28 19.12
CA LYS A 11 45.76 -1.43 18.10
C LYS A 11 46.13 -0.10 18.68
N ASP A 12 47.06 0.59 18.04
CA ASP A 12 47.41 1.96 18.39
C ASP A 12 46.19 2.89 18.23
N GLU A 13 46.11 3.95 19.02
CA GLU A 13 45.03 4.92 18.99
C GLU A 13 44.93 5.65 17.66
N SER A 14 46.03 5.80 16.93
CA SER A 14 46.08 6.35 15.57
C SER A 14 45.26 5.53 14.57
N GLU A 15 45.01 4.24 14.84
CA GLU A 15 44.19 3.35 14.03
C GLU A 15 42.65 3.54 14.25
N PHE A 16 42.28 4.48 15.11
CA PHE A 16 40.88 4.83 15.36
C PHE A 16 40.59 6.26 14.92
N HIS A 17 39.35 6.51 14.49
CA HIS A 17 38.89 7.88 14.22
C HIS A 17 38.67 8.63 15.53
N LYS A 18 39.03 9.90 15.57
CA LYS A 18 38.74 10.80 16.71
C LYS A 18 37.21 10.92 16.92
N HIS A 19 36.84 11.04 18.21
CA HIS A 19 35.43 11.18 18.59
C HIS A 19 35.28 12.03 19.86
N ALA A 20 34.96 13.31 19.69
CA ALA A 20 34.98 14.32 20.77
C ALA A 20 34.16 14.02 22.02
N ARG A 21 33.06 13.23 21.85
CA ARG A 21 32.14 12.90 22.95
C ARG A 21 32.54 11.66 23.76
N ARG A 22 33.64 10.99 23.43
CA ARG A 22 34.12 9.83 24.18
C ARG A 22 35.25 10.23 25.15
N LYS A 23 35.29 9.55 26.31
CA LYS A 23 36.27 9.84 27.36
C LYS A 23 37.72 9.73 26.90
N ASP A 24 37.99 8.77 26.01
CA ASP A 24 39.32 8.50 25.44
C ASP A 24 39.58 9.24 24.11
N GLY A 25 38.61 10.02 23.63
CA GLY A 25 38.73 10.82 22.40
C GLY A 25 38.67 10.02 21.08
N TYR A 26 38.43 8.71 21.11
CA TYR A 26 38.48 7.83 19.93
C TYR A 26 37.24 6.94 19.79
N ASN A 27 36.89 6.55 18.54
CA ASN A 27 35.90 5.56 18.27
C ASN A 27 36.29 4.17 18.82
N ASN A 28 35.30 3.32 19.12
CA ASN A 28 35.56 1.96 19.60
C ASN A 28 35.82 0.96 18.47
N VAL A 29 35.65 1.36 17.21
CA VAL A 29 35.86 0.54 16.02
C VAL A 29 37.06 1.11 15.25
N CYS A 30 38.07 0.27 14.95
CA CYS A 30 39.24 0.69 14.20
C CYS A 30 38.87 1.09 12.74
N LYS A 31 39.73 1.90 12.11
CA LYS A 31 39.57 2.42 10.75
C LYS A 31 39.33 1.30 9.72
N ILE A 32 40.06 0.19 9.82
CA ILE A 32 39.89 -0.96 8.91
C ILE A 32 38.47 -1.58 9.06
N CYS A 33 38.09 -1.90 10.29
CA CYS A 33 36.73 -2.44 10.53
C CYS A 33 35.63 -1.46 10.14
N ARG A 34 35.84 -0.17 10.31
CA ARG A 34 34.92 0.88 9.87
C ARG A 34 34.78 0.88 8.35
N LYS A 35 35.93 0.89 7.64
CA LYS A 35 35.93 0.83 6.15
C LYS A 35 35.26 -0.44 5.60
N LEU A 36 35.49 -1.60 6.23
CA LEU A 36 34.85 -2.86 5.86
C LEU A 36 33.34 -2.80 6.11
N TYR A 37 32.91 -2.22 7.23
CA TYR A 37 31.49 -2.07 7.57
C TYR A 37 30.76 -1.07 6.66
N ASP A 38 31.43 0.00 6.25
CA ASP A 38 30.89 1.03 5.35
C ASP A 38 30.89 0.56 3.87
N ASN A 39 31.54 -0.59 3.57
CA ASN A 39 31.44 -1.22 2.26
C ASN A 39 30.01 -1.72 2.03
N LYS A 40 29.35 -1.15 1.01
CA LYS A 40 27.93 -1.44 0.69
C LYS A 40 27.66 -2.91 0.40
N GLU A 41 28.61 -3.63 -0.20
CA GLU A 41 28.47 -5.04 -0.56
C GLU A 41 28.55 -5.93 0.69
N ILE A 42 29.55 -5.71 1.53
CA ILE A 42 29.70 -6.44 2.80
C ILE A 42 28.49 -6.20 3.71
N LYS A 43 28.00 -4.96 3.76
CA LYS A 43 26.81 -4.62 4.53
C LYS A 43 25.57 -5.32 4.00
N ARG A 44 25.38 -5.33 2.68
CA ARG A 44 24.23 -6.03 2.04
C ARG A 44 24.22 -7.53 2.35
N GLU A 45 25.40 -8.18 2.28
CA GLU A 45 25.50 -9.61 2.56
C GLU A 45 25.26 -9.90 4.05
N TYR A 46 25.81 -9.07 4.96
CA TYR A 46 25.51 -9.15 6.39
C TYR A 46 24.02 -8.97 6.68
N ASP A 47 23.38 -7.93 6.12
CA ASP A 47 21.96 -7.65 6.32
C ASP A 47 21.09 -8.79 5.77
N LYS A 48 21.46 -9.38 4.63
CA LYS A 48 20.81 -10.53 4.04
C LYS A 48 20.93 -11.77 4.93
N GLN A 49 22.12 -12.08 5.41
CA GLN A 49 22.35 -13.23 6.28
C GLN A 49 21.62 -13.06 7.63
N TRP A 50 21.69 -11.85 8.20
CA TRP A 50 20.95 -11.50 9.41
C TRP A 50 19.45 -11.69 9.22
N TYR A 51 18.89 -11.22 8.10
CA TYR A 51 17.48 -11.38 7.77
C TYR A 51 17.08 -12.86 7.66
N ILE A 52 17.90 -13.68 6.99
CA ILE A 52 17.63 -15.12 6.86
C ILE A 52 17.55 -15.77 8.25
N ASN A 53 18.52 -15.47 9.11
CA ASN A 53 18.62 -16.06 10.44
C ASN A 53 17.48 -15.65 11.39
N HIS A 54 16.98 -14.39 11.25
CA HIS A 54 15.94 -13.84 12.12
C HIS A 54 14.54 -13.78 11.48
N LYS A 55 14.38 -14.30 10.25
CA LYS A 55 13.12 -14.24 9.50
C LYS A 55 11.95 -14.88 10.26
N LYS A 56 12.19 -16.02 10.87
CA LYS A 56 11.13 -16.76 11.61
C LYS A 56 10.66 -15.95 12.81
N GLU A 57 11.58 -15.51 13.64
CA GLU A 57 11.30 -14.69 14.84
C GLU A 57 10.57 -13.39 14.48
N LYS A 58 11.04 -12.66 13.45
CA LYS A 58 10.37 -11.44 12.97
C LYS A 58 8.96 -11.72 12.47
N ASN A 59 8.74 -12.83 11.78
CA ASN A 59 7.42 -13.19 11.29
C ASN A 59 6.46 -13.54 12.45
N GLU A 60 6.95 -14.25 13.47
CA GLU A 60 6.18 -14.58 14.68
C GLU A 60 5.80 -13.29 15.43
N TYR A 61 6.77 -12.45 15.73
CA TYR A 61 6.52 -11.14 16.33
C TYR A 61 5.51 -10.30 15.54
N SER A 62 5.65 -10.27 14.20
CA SER A 62 4.71 -9.52 13.35
C SER A 62 3.29 -10.06 13.43
N LYS A 63 3.12 -11.37 13.50
CA LYS A 63 1.80 -12.02 13.64
C LYS A 63 1.18 -11.71 15.00
N GLU A 64 1.94 -11.84 16.08
CA GLU A 64 1.49 -11.51 17.44
C GLU A 64 1.05 -10.05 17.53
N TRP A 65 1.90 -9.14 17.05
CA TRP A 65 1.59 -7.73 16.99
C TRP A 65 0.32 -7.44 16.17
N GLU A 66 0.13 -8.14 15.03
CA GLU A 66 -1.09 -7.99 14.21
C GLU A 66 -2.35 -8.44 14.93
N ILE A 67 -2.26 -9.51 15.72
CA ILE A 67 -3.38 -10.02 16.52
C ILE A 67 -3.71 -9.02 17.63
N GLU A 68 -2.73 -8.61 18.42
CA GLU A 68 -2.91 -7.66 19.53
C GLU A 68 -3.44 -6.30 19.05
N ASN A 69 -2.95 -5.81 17.92
CA ASN A 69 -3.32 -4.49 17.40
C ASN A 69 -4.47 -4.51 16.37
N LYS A 70 -5.17 -5.62 16.23
CA LYS A 70 -6.22 -5.82 15.22
C LYS A 70 -7.32 -4.76 15.28
N GLU A 71 -7.84 -4.46 16.46
CA GLU A 71 -8.93 -3.49 16.65
C GLU A 71 -8.43 -2.04 16.40
N TYR A 72 -7.26 -1.69 16.93
CA TYR A 72 -6.62 -0.40 16.64
C TYR A 72 -6.44 -0.18 15.13
N ARG A 73 -5.90 -1.18 14.42
CA ARG A 73 -5.70 -1.12 12.95
C ARG A 73 -7.01 -0.98 12.19
N ARG A 74 -8.08 -1.67 12.64
CA ARG A 74 -9.41 -1.55 12.04
C ARG A 74 -9.99 -0.14 12.21
N LYS A 75 -9.90 0.41 13.43
CA LYS A 75 -10.36 1.76 13.75
C LYS A 75 -9.58 2.78 12.93
N TYR A 76 -8.24 2.73 12.94
CA TYR A 76 -7.38 3.62 12.16
C TYR A 76 -7.71 3.58 10.65
N LYS A 77 -7.85 2.39 10.06
CA LYS A 77 -8.20 2.25 8.64
C LYS A 77 -9.60 2.81 8.32
N ARG A 78 -10.54 2.68 9.24
CA ARG A 78 -11.90 3.23 9.09
C ARG A 78 -11.87 4.75 9.12
N GLU A 79 -11.22 5.34 10.09
CA GLU A 79 -11.07 6.79 10.23
C GLU A 79 -10.33 7.39 9.05
N ARG A 80 -9.23 6.78 8.64
CA ARG A 80 -8.46 7.22 7.47
C ARG A 80 -9.29 7.25 6.19
N ARG A 81 -10.16 6.25 5.97
CA ARG A 81 -11.07 6.23 4.83
C ARG A 81 -12.20 7.25 4.95
N LYS A 82 -12.68 7.51 6.17
CA LYS A 82 -13.70 8.53 6.43
C LYS A 82 -13.16 9.94 6.14
N ASN A 83 -11.93 10.21 6.55
CA ASN A 83 -11.32 11.53 6.47
C ASN A 83 -10.59 11.82 5.14
N ASN A 84 -10.40 10.82 4.28
CA ASN A 84 -9.72 11.00 2.99
C ASN A 84 -10.50 10.29 1.87
N LEU A 85 -11.14 11.12 1.04
CA LEU A 85 -11.97 10.66 -0.07
C LEU A 85 -11.19 9.84 -1.11
N CYS A 86 -9.99 10.27 -1.50
CA CYS A 86 -9.18 9.53 -2.48
C CYS A 86 -8.80 8.14 -1.95
N ILE A 87 -8.55 7.99 -0.65
CA ILE A 87 -8.34 6.68 -0.02
C ILE A 87 -9.63 5.84 -0.04
N LYS A 88 -10.79 6.46 0.19
CA LYS A 88 -12.11 5.79 0.10
C LYS A 88 -12.36 5.29 -1.32
N LEU A 89 -12.21 6.16 -2.32
CA LEU A 89 -12.35 5.82 -3.75
C LEU A 89 -11.42 4.69 -4.17
N ARG A 90 -10.12 4.84 -3.95
CA ARG A 90 -9.13 3.81 -4.27
C ARG A 90 -9.49 2.45 -3.66
N SER A 91 -9.93 2.46 -2.40
CA SER A 91 -10.33 1.24 -1.70
C SER A 91 -11.58 0.59 -2.32
N ASN A 92 -12.54 1.39 -2.76
CA ASN A 92 -13.77 0.91 -3.39
C ASN A 92 -13.47 0.33 -4.78
N VAL A 93 -12.78 1.06 -5.63
CA VAL A 93 -12.32 0.60 -6.95
C VAL A 93 -11.50 -0.69 -6.82
N SER A 94 -10.54 -0.72 -5.90
CA SER A 94 -9.71 -1.91 -5.67
C SER A 94 -10.51 -3.14 -5.23
N ARG A 95 -11.57 -2.94 -4.46
CA ARG A 95 -12.47 -4.05 -4.04
C ARG A 95 -13.36 -4.52 -5.20
N ALA A 96 -13.91 -3.60 -5.98
CA ALA A 96 -14.73 -3.93 -7.14
C ALA A 96 -13.92 -4.72 -8.18
N ILE A 97 -12.69 -4.27 -8.50
CA ILE A 97 -11.77 -5.00 -9.38
C ILE A 97 -11.49 -6.41 -8.83
N LEU A 98 -11.18 -6.54 -7.54
CA LEU A 98 -10.90 -7.85 -6.94
C LEU A 98 -12.13 -8.76 -6.97
N ALA A 99 -13.32 -8.22 -6.73
CA ALA A 99 -14.58 -8.99 -6.79
C ALA A 99 -14.83 -9.54 -8.18
N ASN A 100 -14.60 -8.73 -9.22
CA ASN A 100 -14.76 -9.17 -10.61
C ASN A 100 -13.69 -10.20 -11.02
N LEU A 101 -12.42 -9.93 -10.73
CA LEU A 101 -11.34 -10.92 -10.97
C LEU A 101 -11.65 -12.28 -10.34
N LYS A 102 -12.19 -12.31 -9.12
CA LYS A 102 -12.55 -13.58 -8.46
C LYS A 102 -13.64 -14.35 -9.16
N LYS A 103 -14.59 -13.70 -9.83
CA LYS A 103 -15.64 -14.36 -10.63
C LYS A 103 -15.01 -15.12 -11.80
N GLU A 104 -13.96 -14.60 -12.38
CA GLU A 104 -13.22 -15.17 -13.51
C GLU A 104 -11.97 -15.97 -13.05
N TYR A 105 -11.94 -16.43 -11.80
CA TYR A 105 -10.82 -17.18 -11.21
C TYR A 105 -9.48 -16.45 -11.22
N GLY A 106 -9.48 -15.14 -11.48
CA GLY A 106 -8.30 -14.29 -11.51
C GLY A 106 -7.90 -13.71 -10.15
N SER A 107 -6.79 -13.03 -10.10
CA SER A 107 -6.31 -12.33 -8.92
C SER A 107 -5.46 -11.10 -9.27
N LYS A 108 -5.33 -10.16 -8.33
CA LYS A 108 -4.43 -9.01 -8.48
C LYS A 108 -2.95 -9.37 -8.30
N ARG A 109 -2.62 -10.60 -7.93
CA ARG A 109 -1.25 -11.09 -7.65
C ARG A 109 -0.42 -10.13 -6.79
N GLY A 110 -1.06 -9.47 -5.81
CA GLY A 110 -0.41 -8.48 -4.92
C GLY A 110 -0.14 -7.12 -5.56
N SER A 111 -0.48 -6.90 -6.82
CA SER A 111 -0.22 -5.66 -7.53
C SER A 111 -1.18 -4.53 -7.13
N SER A 112 -0.69 -3.30 -7.22
CA SER A 112 -1.52 -2.10 -7.05
C SER A 112 -2.34 -1.85 -8.31
N ILE A 113 -3.63 -1.55 -8.17
CA ILE A 113 -4.51 -1.17 -9.28
C ILE A 113 -4.01 0.07 -10.04
N LEU A 114 -3.31 0.99 -9.34
CA LEU A 114 -2.81 2.23 -9.94
C LEU A 114 -1.74 2.01 -11.03
N LYS A 115 -1.21 0.80 -11.16
CA LYS A 115 -0.29 0.45 -12.25
C LYS A 115 -1.00 0.12 -13.56
N TYR A 116 -2.29 -0.18 -13.47
CA TYR A 116 -3.08 -0.70 -14.59
C TYR A 116 -4.22 0.23 -15.00
N LEU A 117 -4.58 1.19 -14.16
CA LEU A 117 -5.48 2.27 -14.53
C LEU A 117 -4.72 3.32 -15.33
N SER A 118 -5.33 3.84 -16.40
CA SER A 118 -4.77 4.90 -17.25
C SER A 118 -4.87 6.30 -16.63
N TYR A 119 -5.39 6.40 -15.41
CA TYR A 119 -5.65 7.64 -14.69
C TYR A 119 -5.35 7.51 -13.20
N SER A 120 -5.17 8.63 -12.55
CA SER A 120 -5.05 8.75 -11.09
C SER A 120 -6.43 8.71 -10.39
N ILE A 121 -6.43 8.53 -9.08
CA ILE A 121 -7.68 8.61 -8.29
C ILE A 121 -8.25 10.03 -8.25
N GLU A 122 -7.39 11.01 -8.35
CA GLU A 122 -7.73 12.43 -8.42
C GLU A 122 -8.47 12.75 -9.75
N GLU A 123 -7.99 12.23 -10.87
CA GLU A 123 -8.65 12.34 -12.18
C GLU A 123 -10.00 11.61 -12.19
N LEU A 124 -10.09 10.42 -11.60
CA LEU A 124 -11.37 9.73 -11.42
C LEU A 124 -12.33 10.56 -10.57
N LYS A 125 -11.86 11.16 -9.48
CA LYS A 125 -12.66 12.02 -8.64
C LYS A 125 -13.24 13.20 -9.44
N GLN A 126 -12.40 13.90 -10.17
CA GLN A 126 -12.81 15.04 -11.02
C GLN A 126 -13.79 14.63 -12.13
N HIS A 127 -13.52 13.49 -12.79
CA HIS A 127 -14.38 12.93 -13.82
C HIS A 127 -15.80 12.64 -13.29
N LEU A 128 -15.91 12.09 -12.08
CA LEU A 128 -17.21 11.83 -11.46
C LEU A 128 -17.89 13.13 -11.01
N GLU A 129 -17.16 14.08 -10.43
CA GLU A 129 -17.71 15.38 -10.03
C GLU A 129 -18.31 16.16 -11.19
N ASN A 130 -17.68 16.10 -12.37
CA ASN A 130 -18.18 16.77 -13.58
C ASN A 130 -19.51 16.19 -14.09
N GLN A 131 -19.93 15.03 -13.59
CA GLN A 131 -21.18 14.34 -13.97
C GLN A 131 -22.22 14.34 -12.84
N PHE A 132 -21.98 15.06 -11.74
CA PHE A 132 -22.93 15.10 -10.62
C PHE A 132 -24.20 15.81 -11.02
N GLU A 133 -25.32 15.21 -10.67
CA GLU A 133 -26.61 15.88 -10.59
C GLU A 133 -26.68 16.73 -9.31
N ASP A 134 -27.57 17.71 -9.22
CA ASP A 134 -27.68 18.68 -8.12
C ASP A 134 -27.76 18.06 -6.72
N TRP A 135 -28.32 16.85 -6.61
CA TRP A 135 -28.45 16.12 -5.34
C TRP A 135 -27.21 15.27 -4.98
N MET A 136 -26.28 15.10 -5.91
CA MET A 136 -25.09 14.26 -5.73
C MET A 136 -23.99 15.03 -5.02
N SER A 137 -23.37 14.40 -4.03
CA SER A 137 -22.18 14.89 -3.35
C SER A 137 -21.34 13.73 -2.83
N TRP A 138 -20.12 13.99 -2.38
CA TRP A 138 -19.30 12.93 -1.76
C TRP A 138 -19.81 12.47 -0.39
N GLU A 139 -20.69 13.25 0.25
CA GLU A 139 -21.32 12.89 1.51
C GLU A 139 -22.33 11.77 1.35
N ASN A 140 -23.04 11.74 0.21
CA ASN A 140 -23.99 10.69 -0.13
C ASN A 140 -23.43 9.63 -1.07
N TYR A 141 -22.10 9.59 -1.28
CA TYR A 141 -21.41 8.52 -2.01
C TYR A 141 -21.32 7.23 -1.21
N GLY A 142 -21.77 6.14 -1.78
CA GLY A 142 -21.72 4.82 -1.18
C GLY A 142 -23.00 4.50 -0.40
N GLY A 143 -22.86 4.01 0.83
CA GLY A 143 -23.98 3.48 1.63
C GLY A 143 -24.20 1.98 1.42
N ASN A 144 -24.96 1.34 2.31
CA ASN A 144 -25.36 -0.06 2.17
C ASN A 144 -26.68 -0.17 1.40
N ALA A 145 -27.02 -1.37 0.95
CA ALA A 145 -28.24 -1.62 0.18
C ALA A 145 -29.53 -1.28 0.95
N LEU A 146 -29.50 -1.33 2.28
CA LEU A 146 -30.65 -1.11 3.16
C LEU A 146 -30.84 0.36 3.55
N GLU A 147 -29.94 1.26 3.11
CA GLU A 147 -30.01 2.68 3.44
C GLU A 147 -31.12 3.37 2.62
N GLU A 148 -32.08 3.99 3.31
CA GLU A 148 -33.25 4.63 2.67
C GLU A 148 -32.91 5.97 2.00
N ARG A 149 -31.89 6.67 2.51
CA ARG A 149 -31.47 7.96 1.93
C ARG A 149 -31.01 7.79 0.49
N LYS A 150 -31.25 8.80 -0.35
CA LYS A 150 -30.79 8.86 -1.72
C LYS A 150 -29.26 8.90 -1.75
N THR A 151 -28.63 7.86 -2.32
CA THR A 151 -27.18 7.71 -2.44
C THR A 151 -26.81 7.31 -3.85
N TRP A 152 -25.57 7.52 -4.24
CA TRP A 152 -25.04 7.14 -5.55
C TRP A 152 -23.81 6.25 -5.44
N TRP A 153 -23.59 5.46 -6.48
CA TRP A 153 -22.46 4.56 -6.65
C TRP A 153 -21.76 4.84 -7.98
N ILE A 154 -20.53 4.38 -8.12
CA ILE A 154 -19.87 4.33 -9.43
C ILE A 154 -20.51 3.20 -10.21
N ASP A 155 -21.05 3.53 -11.37
CA ASP A 155 -21.63 2.61 -12.35
C ASP A 155 -20.72 2.48 -13.57
N HIS A 156 -20.80 1.33 -14.22
CA HIS A 156 -20.18 1.08 -15.52
C HIS A 156 -21.25 1.21 -16.61
N ILE A 157 -21.05 2.14 -17.56
CA ILE A 157 -21.98 2.36 -18.67
C ILE A 157 -22.17 1.05 -19.44
N ILE A 158 -21.06 0.43 -19.87
CA ILE A 158 -21.04 -0.96 -20.36
C ILE A 158 -20.85 -1.86 -19.14
N PRO A 159 -21.82 -2.71 -18.81
CA PRO A 159 -21.75 -3.56 -17.61
C PRO A 159 -20.49 -4.43 -17.56
N GLN A 160 -19.98 -4.66 -16.37
CA GLN A 160 -18.80 -5.54 -16.15
C GLN A 160 -19.04 -6.97 -16.68
N SER A 161 -20.28 -7.45 -16.66
CA SER A 161 -20.65 -8.77 -17.19
C SER A 161 -20.40 -8.92 -18.69
N LEU A 162 -20.42 -7.82 -19.44
CA LEU A 162 -20.12 -7.79 -20.88
C LEU A 162 -18.62 -7.60 -21.18
N LEU A 163 -17.83 -7.31 -20.18
CA LEU A 163 -16.40 -7.09 -20.28
C LEU A 163 -15.64 -7.99 -19.29
N PRO A 164 -15.78 -9.33 -19.38
CA PRO A 164 -15.10 -10.24 -18.46
C PRO A 164 -13.58 -10.14 -18.61
N TYR A 165 -12.84 -10.21 -17.49
CA TYR A 165 -11.38 -10.21 -17.43
C TYR A 165 -10.87 -11.01 -16.23
N ASP A 166 -9.84 -11.82 -16.44
CA ASP A 166 -9.18 -12.66 -15.45
C ASP A 166 -7.91 -12.01 -14.87
N SER A 167 -7.42 -10.98 -15.51
CA SER A 167 -6.23 -10.24 -15.10
C SER A 167 -6.38 -8.73 -15.38
N MET A 168 -5.56 -7.91 -14.73
CA MET A 168 -5.54 -6.47 -14.96
C MET A 168 -4.81 -6.06 -16.26
N GLU A 169 -4.12 -7.01 -16.90
CA GLU A 169 -3.49 -6.89 -18.22
C GLU A 169 -4.47 -7.16 -19.37
N HIS A 170 -5.61 -7.79 -19.08
CA HIS A 170 -6.60 -8.13 -20.11
C HIS A 170 -7.18 -6.89 -20.79
N PRO A 171 -7.35 -6.85 -22.12
CA PRO A 171 -7.90 -5.68 -22.85
C PRO A 171 -9.27 -5.22 -22.34
N ASN A 172 -10.14 -6.14 -21.90
CA ASN A 172 -11.43 -5.78 -21.34
C ASN A 172 -11.30 -5.05 -19.99
N PHE A 173 -10.23 -5.30 -19.21
CA PHE A 173 -9.98 -4.53 -18.00
C PHE A 173 -9.83 -3.05 -18.32
N GLN A 174 -9.04 -2.69 -19.33
CA GLN A 174 -8.85 -1.30 -19.74
C GLN A 174 -10.17 -0.65 -20.20
N LYS A 175 -10.96 -1.36 -21.00
CA LYS A 175 -12.26 -0.88 -21.45
C LYS A 175 -13.25 -0.73 -20.29
N CYS A 176 -13.30 -1.72 -19.40
CA CYS A 176 -14.19 -1.73 -18.25
C CYS A 176 -13.93 -0.53 -17.33
N TRP A 177 -12.64 -0.27 -17.03
CA TRP A 177 -12.21 0.76 -16.09
C TRP A 177 -11.77 2.07 -16.77
N ALA A 178 -12.02 2.28 -18.07
CA ALA A 178 -11.82 3.57 -18.72
C ALA A 178 -12.75 4.63 -18.11
N LEU A 179 -12.30 5.88 -17.99
CA LEU A 179 -13.10 6.97 -17.41
C LEU A 179 -14.44 7.13 -18.16
N GLU A 180 -14.42 7.01 -19.48
CA GLU A 180 -15.58 7.13 -20.36
C GLU A 180 -16.63 6.06 -20.08
N ASN A 181 -16.26 4.96 -19.46
CA ASN A 181 -17.17 3.89 -19.03
C ASN A 181 -17.67 4.04 -17.60
N LEU A 182 -17.20 5.06 -16.86
CA LEU A 182 -17.54 5.26 -15.46
C LEU A 182 -18.42 6.50 -15.28
N ARG A 183 -19.49 6.36 -14.50
CA ARG A 183 -20.36 7.47 -14.13
C ARG A 183 -20.91 7.34 -12.72
N PRO A 184 -21.32 8.43 -12.08
CA PRO A 184 -22.14 8.37 -10.88
C PRO A 184 -23.56 7.96 -11.28
N LEU A 185 -24.15 7.03 -10.54
CA LEU A 185 -25.54 6.60 -10.78
C LEU A 185 -26.25 6.41 -9.44
N GLU A 186 -27.53 6.77 -9.36
CA GLU A 186 -28.33 6.53 -8.18
C GLU A 186 -28.30 5.04 -7.81
N LYS A 187 -28.13 4.75 -6.52
CA LYS A 187 -28.01 3.37 -6.02
C LYS A 187 -29.16 2.46 -6.48
N LYS A 188 -30.41 2.94 -6.41
CA LYS A 188 -31.58 2.14 -6.81
C LYS A 188 -31.54 1.79 -8.31
N GLN A 189 -31.21 2.78 -9.13
CA GLN A 189 -31.06 2.57 -10.58
C GLN A 189 -29.89 1.63 -10.90
N ASN A 190 -28.76 1.77 -10.19
CA ASN A 190 -27.61 0.89 -10.39
C ASN A 190 -27.94 -0.58 -10.04
N ILE A 191 -28.68 -0.81 -8.96
CA ILE A 191 -29.14 -2.16 -8.58
C ILE A 191 -30.14 -2.73 -9.59
N SER A 192 -31.05 -1.93 -10.10
CA SER A 192 -32.06 -2.37 -11.08
C SER A 192 -31.47 -2.66 -12.45
N LYS A 193 -30.33 -2.07 -12.79
CA LYS A 193 -29.63 -2.27 -14.07
C LYS A 193 -28.98 -3.62 -14.20
N GLY A 194 -28.51 -4.21 -13.10
CA GLY A 194 -27.70 -5.40 -13.17
C GLY A 194 -27.85 -6.43 -12.21
#